data_9238c58890ea2690ffc083d3f9e7516b
#
_entry.id   9238c58890ea2690ffc083d3f9e7516b
#
_cell.length_a   1.000
_cell.length_b   1.000
_cell.length_c   1.000
_cell.angle_alpha   90.00
_cell.angle_beta   90.00
_cell.angle_gamma   90.00
#
_symmetry.space_group_name_H-M   'P 1'
#
loop_
_entity.id
_entity.type
_entity.pdbx_description
1 polymer ?
#
loop_
_entity_poly.entity_id
_entity_poly.type
_entity_poly.pdbx_seq_one_letter_code
_entity_poly.pdbx_strand_id
1 'polypeptide(L)'
;VTYMAIAWNYEGLLDICAKEQKKSVEEFIKKSAKIDQKADYEKEGVFTGRYVINPFNNQKAPLYAANFVLAEYGSGAVMAVPAHDQRDFEFAKKYNIPIKVVIQNEDNSLKAENMTEAYIEDGKAVDSDILNGLYTKDAIKKAIEYAAEKGFGNEQVQYKLRDWLISRQRYWGNPLPFVHCEKCGIVPVKESDLPITLPMDIEFTVGENPLKKSESFVNAVCPKCGGKAKRETDTMDTFTCSSWYYARYTDAHNDKAPFDSEIANSWLPIDQYIGGIEHACMHLLYSRFWFKFMRDIGLVKEDEPFKRLLTQGMVLSNSYESRKLKKFYTQEEMNNKEYEKDGITKDDIIIKMEKMSKSKANGVDPAEIIELFGADAVRIFVMFVSPPEKDKEWSDDGVKGSARFLNRIWNLFIKYKEDNKKSFDYNNLSKDAKSLYRKYHKTIKKVTIDIKDRFHFNTAIASLMELLNDMSALKVNSEEEYSMFREIIKGYLILLNPIAPHITEEIFEILKFGNTILNETWINHNEEYCKDDTFELVFQVNGK
;
A
#
# COMPACT_ATOMS: atom_id res chain seq x y z
N VAL A 1 19.62 -31.51 12.50
CA VAL A 1 19.25 -31.71 11.09
C VAL A 1 18.87 -33.17 10.91
N THR A 2 17.64 -33.45 10.54
CA THR A 2 17.15 -34.83 10.33
C THR A 2 16.97 -35.19 8.86
N TYR A 3 16.87 -34.18 7.98
CA TYR A 3 16.94 -34.34 6.53
C TYR A 3 17.45 -33.05 5.87
N MET A 4 17.75 -33.12 4.57
CA MET A 4 18.04 -31.97 3.71
C MET A 4 16.99 -31.92 2.60
N ALA A 5 16.56 -30.71 2.25
CA ALA A 5 15.68 -30.48 1.11
C ALA A 5 16.39 -29.64 0.05
N ILE A 6 16.28 -30.05 -1.21
CA ILE A 6 16.81 -29.34 -2.38
C ILE A 6 15.64 -28.92 -3.28
N ALA A 7 15.77 -27.79 -3.94
CA ALA A 7 14.73 -27.27 -4.82
C ALA A 7 14.43 -28.25 -5.97
N TRP A 8 13.13 -28.41 -6.26
CA TRP A 8 12.67 -29.30 -7.34
C TRP A 8 13.19 -28.90 -8.73
N ASN A 9 13.52 -27.63 -8.93
CA ASN A 9 14.07 -27.04 -10.15
C ASN A 9 15.58 -26.75 -10.05
N TYR A 10 16.28 -27.39 -9.11
CA TYR A 10 17.73 -27.26 -8.97
C TYR A 10 18.44 -27.80 -10.22
N GLU A 11 19.36 -27.00 -10.80
CA GLU A 11 20.16 -27.41 -11.95
C GLU A 11 21.03 -28.61 -11.59
N GLY A 12 20.93 -29.71 -12.37
CA GLY A 12 21.65 -30.95 -12.09
C GLY A 12 20.99 -31.87 -11.05
N LEU A 13 19.76 -31.59 -10.59
CA LEU A 13 19.06 -32.44 -9.61
C LEU A 13 19.05 -33.91 -10.03
N LEU A 14 18.80 -34.22 -11.31
CA LEU A 14 18.75 -35.59 -11.82
C LEU A 14 20.12 -36.29 -11.86
N ASP A 15 21.21 -35.54 -11.89
CA ASP A 15 22.55 -36.09 -11.91
C ASP A 15 22.99 -36.58 -10.53
N ILE A 16 22.51 -35.89 -9.47
CA ILE A 16 22.77 -36.29 -8.09
C ILE A 16 21.83 -37.39 -7.58
N CYS A 17 20.72 -37.66 -8.26
CA CYS A 17 19.78 -38.72 -7.86
C CYS A 17 20.34 -40.13 -8.04
N ALA A 18 19.92 -41.07 -7.18
CA ALA A 18 20.14 -42.48 -7.39
C ALA A 18 19.35 -42.96 -8.63
N LYS A 19 19.95 -43.92 -9.37
CA LYS A 19 19.36 -44.39 -10.65
C LYS A 19 17.90 -44.86 -10.48
N GLU A 20 17.62 -45.53 -9.37
CA GLU A 20 16.32 -46.07 -9.03
C GLU A 20 15.26 -45.01 -8.75
N GLN A 21 15.71 -43.80 -8.35
CA GLN A 21 14.80 -42.68 -7.98
C GLN A 21 14.62 -41.66 -9.11
N LYS A 22 15.41 -41.71 -10.18
CA LYS A 22 15.35 -40.72 -11.27
C LYS A 22 13.96 -40.53 -11.84
N LYS A 23 13.23 -41.61 -12.09
CA LYS A 23 11.89 -41.56 -12.65
C LYS A 23 10.90 -40.84 -11.71
N SER A 24 10.93 -41.19 -10.44
CA SER A 24 10.05 -40.55 -9.42
C SER A 24 10.37 -39.07 -9.26
N VAL A 25 11.66 -38.68 -9.32
CA VAL A 25 12.08 -37.27 -9.25
C VAL A 25 11.67 -36.51 -10.52
N GLU A 26 11.78 -37.10 -11.72
CA GLU A 26 11.28 -36.50 -12.97
C GLU A 26 9.78 -36.25 -12.95
N GLU A 27 9.01 -37.21 -12.45
CA GLU A 27 7.55 -37.07 -12.30
C GLU A 27 7.20 -35.94 -11.32
N PHE A 28 7.95 -35.85 -10.21
CA PHE A 28 7.81 -34.79 -9.22
C PHE A 28 8.15 -33.40 -9.79
N ILE A 29 9.22 -33.29 -10.57
CA ILE A 29 9.60 -32.04 -11.25
C ILE A 29 8.46 -31.56 -12.16
N LYS A 30 7.90 -32.48 -12.99
CA LYS A 30 6.79 -32.17 -13.90
C LYS A 30 5.51 -31.76 -13.15
N LYS A 31 5.25 -32.36 -11.99
CA LYS A 31 4.12 -31.99 -11.11
C LYS A 31 4.33 -30.61 -10.51
N SER A 32 5.50 -30.37 -9.93
CA SER A 32 5.84 -29.13 -9.23
C SER A 32 5.88 -27.91 -10.17
N ALA A 33 6.29 -28.09 -11.42
CA ALA A 33 6.31 -27.04 -12.45
C ALA A 33 4.91 -26.48 -12.79
N LYS A 34 3.83 -27.18 -12.43
CA LYS A 34 2.45 -26.74 -12.67
C LYS A 34 1.81 -26.03 -11.47
N ILE A 35 2.50 -25.98 -10.33
CA ILE A 35 2.01 -25.38 -9.11
C ILE A 35 2.20 -23.85 -9.19
N ASP A 36 1.12 -23.09 -8.94
CA ASP A 36 1.23 -21.66 -8.75
C ASP A 36 1.87 -21.37 -7.37
N GLN A 37 3.12 -20.96 -7.38
CA GLN A 37 3.88 -20.64 -6.15
C GLN A 37 3.33 -19.44 -5.35
N LYS A 38 2.35 -18.72 -5.88
CA LYS A 38 1.66 -17.62 -5.18
C LYS A 38 0.43 -18.06 -4.43
N ALA A 39 -0.07 -19.25 -4.70
CA ALA A 39 -1.19 -19.86 -3.98
C ALA A 39 -0.69 -20.63 -2.76
N ASP A 40 -1.58 -20.88 -1.80
CA ASP A 40 -1.30 -21.84 -0.73
C ASP A 40 -1.36 -23.25 -1.32
N TYR A 41 -0.25 -24.00 -1.26
CA TYR A 41 -0.12 -25.32 -1.82
C TYR A 41 0.47 -26.31 -0.82
N GLU A 42 0.11 -27.56 -0.99
CA GLU A 42 0.60 -28.65 -0.15
C GLU A 42 2.10 -28.87 -0.35
N LYS A 43 2.85 -28.94 0.76
CA LYS A 43 4.27 -29.17 0.75
C LYS A 43 4.57 -30.64 0.49
N GLU A 44 5.22 -30.90 -0.62
CA GLU A 44 5.53 -32.23 -1.08
C GLU A 44 7.02 -32.35 -1.46
N GLY A 45 7.48 -33.59 -1.46
CA GLY A 45 8.82 -33.92 -1.91
C GLY A 45 8.98 -35.38 -2.25
N VAL A 46 10.11 -35.72 -2.82
CA VAL A 46 10.49 -37.09 -3.17
C VAL A 46 11.93 -37.35 -2.72
N PHE A 47 12.15 -38.52 -2.12
CA PHE A 47 13.51 -38.94 -1.74
C PHE A 47 14.38 -39.16 -2.97
N THR A 48 15.56 -38.55 -3.00
CA THR A 48 16.49 -38.64 -4.15
C THR A 48 17.28 -39.95 -4.21
N GLY A 49 17.15 -40.81 -3.18
CA GLY A 49 17.99 -42.00 -3.00
C GLY A 49 19.40 -41.68 -2.49
N ARG A 50 19.66 -40.43 -2.12
CA ARG A 50 20.97 -39.97 -1.64
C ARG A 50 20.89 -39.42 -0.24
N TYR A 51 22.06 -39.39 0.39
CA TYR A 51 22.26 -38.84 1.73
C TYR A 51 23.36 -37.79 1.68
N VAL A 52 23.24 -36.79 2.51
CA VAL A 52 24.28 -35.80 2.79
C VAL A 52 24.90 -36.10 4.16
N ILE A 53 26.16 -35.70 4.34
CA ILE A 53 26.82 -35.79 5.64
C ILE A 53 26.68 -34.45 6.36
N ASN A 54 26.11 -34.46 7.56
CA ASN A 54 26.08 -33.29 8.41
C ASN A 54 27.49 -33.00 8.95
N PRO A 55 28.13 -31.86 8.57
CA PRO A 55 29.51 -31.59 8.93
C PRO A 55 29.74 -31.32 10.42
N PHE A 56 28.68 -31.10 11.19
CA PHE A 56 28.78 -30.89 12.67
C PHE A 56 28.95 -32.19 13.44
N ASN A 57 28.33 -33.29 12.97
CA ASN A 57 28.30 -34.54 13.72
C ASN A 57 28.59 -35.81 12.88
N ASN A 58 28.94 -35.63 11.61
CA ASN A 58 29.23 -36.71 10.64
C ASN A 58 28.06 -37.71 10.44
N GLN A 59 26.84 -37.37 10.84
CA GLN A 59 25.67 -38.21 10.61
C GLN A 59 25.10 -38.03 9.19
N LYS A 60 24.55 -39.12 8.67
CA LYS A 60 23.87 -39.10 7.35
C LYS A 60 22.46 -38.58 7.50
N ALA A 61 22.08 -37.60 6.67
CA ALA A 61 20.72 -37.09 6.53
C ALA A 61 20.18 -37.36 5.11
N PRO A 62 18.97 -37.89 4.95
CA PRO A 62 18.40 -38.14 3.62
C PRO A 62 18.17 -36.83 2.87
N LEU A 63 18.38 -36.84 1.55
CA LEU A 63 18.17 -35.71 0.66
C LEU A 63 16.85 -35.87 -0.10
N TYR A 64 15.94 -34.91 0.06
CA TYR A 64 14.65 -34.84 -0.62
C TYR A 64 14.63 -33.71 -1.65
N ALA A 65 14.12 -33.96 -2.85
CA ALA A 65 13.68 -32.89 -3.74
C ALA A 65 12.32 -32.40 -3.25
N ALA A 66 12.15 -31.08 -3.03
CA ALA A 66 10.96 -30.53 -2.40
C ALA A 66 10.43 -29.29 -3.16
N ASN A 67 9.09 -29.12 -3.18
CA ASN A 67 8.44 -28.02 -3.90
C ASN A 67 8.45 -26.69 -3.14
N PHE A 68 8.76 -26.70 -1.85
CA PHE A 68 8.79 -25.51 -1.00
C PHE A 68 10.19 -24.87 -0.85
N VAL A 69 11.22 -25.47 -1.43
CA VAL A 69 12.57 -24.91 -1.48
C VAL A 69 12.73 -24.10 -2.76
N LEU A 70 13.27 -22.90 -2.64
CA LEU A 70 13.53 -22.00 -3.77
C LEU A 70 14.96 -22.19 -4.28
N ALA A 71 15.13 -22.48 -5.56
CA ALA A 71 16.46 -22.66 -6.16
C ALA A 71 17.30 -21.37 -6.14
N GLU A 72 16.64 -20.22 -6.16
CA GLU A 72 17.26 -18.89 -6.21
C GLU A 72 17.64 -18.37 -4.80
N TYR A 73 17.30 -19.12 -3.74
CA TYR A 73 17.57 -18.71 -2.37
C TYR A 73 18.74 -19.51 -1.78
N GLY A 74 19.81 -18.81 -1.44
CA GLY A 74 21.04 -19.42 -0.93
C GLY A 74 21.68 -20.36 -1.95
N SER A 75 21.91 -21.60 -1.54
CA SER A 75 22.46 -22.66 -2.42
C SER A 75 21.38 -23.47 -3.15
N GLY A 76 20.11 -23.11 -3.02
CA GLY A 76 19.00 -23.93 -3.51
C GLY A 76 18.75 -25.22 -2.71
N ALA A 77 19.45 -25.39 -1.59
CA ALA A 77 19.26 -26.48 -0.67
C ALA A 77 19.19 -25.96 0.78
N VAL A 78 18.33 -26.54 1.59
CA VAL A 78 18.14 -26.16 2.99
C VAL A 78 18.26 -27.35 3.93
N MET A 79 18.88 -27.14 5.08
CA MET A 79 18.85 -28.11 6.16
C MET A 79 17.49 -28.05 6.87
N ALA A 80 16.96 -29.19 7.24
CA ALA A 80 15.66 -29.28 7.90
C ALA A 80 15.81 -29.66 9.37
N VAL A 81 15.09 -28.91 10.21
CA VAL A 81 15.06 -29.12 11.66
C VAL A 81 13.59 -29.20 12.14
N PRO A 82 12.92 -30.33 11.93
CA PRO A 82 11.48 -30.47 12.11
C PRO A 82 10.93 -30.06 13.48
N ALA A 83 11.71 -30.22 14.54
CA ALA A 83 11.26 -29.82 15.88
C ALA A 83 11.16 -28.29 16.04
N HIS A 84 11.79 -27.47 15.14
CA HIS A 84 11.96 -26.02 15.31
C HIS A 84 11.62 -25.20 14.06
N ASP A 85 11.08 -25.80 13.02
CA ASP A 85 10.48 -25.16 11.86
C ASP A 85 9.16 -25.85 11.51
N GLN A 86 8.07 -25.10 11.45
CA GLN A 86 6.73 -25.65 11.25
C GLN A 86 6.58 -26.34 9.89
N ARG A 87 7.21 -25.83 8.84
CA ARG A 87 7.16 -26.44 7.49
C ARG A 87 7.91 -27.76 7.48
N ASP A 88 9.06 -27.80 8.15
CA ASP A 88 9.88 -29.00 8.28
C ASP A 88 9.15 -30.04 9.14
N PHE A 89 8.41 -29.59 10.18
CA PHE A 89 7.62 -30.46 11.05
C PHE A 89 6.51 -31.17 10.28
N GLU A 90 5.70 -30.40 9.52
CA GLU A 90 4.62 -30.94 8.70
C GLU A 90 5.14 -31.94 7.66
N PHE A 91 6.24 -31.58 6.99
CA PHE A 91 6.89 -32.46 6.02
C PHE A 91 7.43 -33.74 6.67
N ALA A 92 8.09 -33.62 7.81
CA ALA A 92 8.62 -34.80 8.53
C ALA A 92 7.50 -35.74 9.00
N LYS A 93 6.37 -35.19 9.47
CA LYS A 93 5.17 -35.99 9.81
C LYS A 93 4.62 -36.72 8.59
N LYS A 94 4.47 -36.03 7.46
CA LYS A 94 3.93 -36.60 6.21
C LYS A 94 4.80 -37.76 5.67
N TYR A 95 6.12 -37.62 5.75
CA TYR A 95 7.06 -38.60 5.20
C TYR A 95 7.68 -39.53 6.23
N ASN A 96 7.16 -39.53 7.48
CA ASN A 96 7.65 -40.33 8.59
C ASN A 96 9.16 -40.16 8.85
N ILE A 97 9.67 -38.95 8.72
CA ILE A 97 11.06 -38.60 9.02
C ILE A 97 11.18 -38.36 10.52
N PRO A 98 12.28 -38.82 11.19
CA PRO A 98 12.45 -38.60 12.60
C PRO A 98 12.47 -37.12 12.98
N ILE A 99 11.73 -36.77 14.03
CA ILE A 99 11.74 -35.43 14.64
C ILE A 99 12.65 -35.48 15.86
N LYS A 100 13.63 -34.57 15.92
CA LYS A 100 14.58 -34.52 17.04
C LYS A 100 14.58 -33.11 17.66
N VAL A 101 14.29 -33.02 18.94
CA VAL A 101 14.37 -31.77 19.71
C VAL A 101 15.84 -31.41 19.89
N VAL A 102 16.23 -30.24 19.38
CA VAL A 102 17.62 -29.72 19.47
C VAL A 102 17.70 -28.34 20.12
N ILE A 103 16.55 -27.75 20.44
CA ILE A 103 16.41 -26.56 21.27
C ILE A 103 15.37 -26.88 22.34
N GLN A 104 15.69 -26.67 23.60
CA GLN A 104 14.80 -26.85 24.73
C GLN A 104 14.26 -25.51 25.23
N ASN A 105 13.01 -25.53 25.69
CA ASN A 105 12.42 -24.46 26.47
C ASN A 105 13.07 -24.33 27.85
N GLU A 106 12.69 -23.32 28.62
CA GLU A 106 13.26 -23.06 29.94
C GLU A 106 13.10 -24.25 30.91
N ASP A 107 11.99 -24.98 30.83
CA ASP A 107 11.64 -26.10 31.71
C ASP A 107 12.23 -27.45 31.25
N ASN A 108 12.94 -27.50 30.13
CA ASN A 108 13.43 -28.71 29.49
C ASN A 108 12.36 -29.80 29.29
N SER A 109 11.12 -29.39 29.01
CA SER A 109 9.95 -30.28 28.94
C SER A 109 9.63 -30.78 27.52
N LEU A 110 10.26 -30.24 26.48
CA LEU A 110 9.97 -30.64 25.09
C LEU A 110 10.42 -32.07 24.82
N LYS A 111 9.48 -32.87 24.30
CA LYS A 111 9.72 -34.25 23.85
C LYS A 111 9.11 -34.44 22.47
N ALA A 112 9.90 -34.93 21.52
CA ALA A 112 9.47 -35.11 20.12
C ALA A 112 8.18 -35.93 19.97
N GLU A 113 7.97 -36.91 20.85
CA GLU A 113 6.80 -37.80 20.87
C GLU A 113 5.48 -37.06 21.17
N ASN A 114 5.57 -35.97 21.96
CA ASN A 114 4.42 -35.19 22.40
C ASN A 114 4.17 -33.94 21.56
N MET A 115 5.01 -33.65 20.56
CA MET A 115 4.88 -32.45 19.74
C MET A 115 3.76 -32.60 18.71
N THR A 116 2.83 -31.64 18.73
CA THR A 116 1.75 -31.48 17.72
C THR A 116 2.11 -30.43 16.69
N GLU A 117 3.06 -29.53 17.04
CA GLU A 117 3.60 -28.44 16.20
C GLU A 117 5.07 -28.22 16.55
N ALA A 118 5.77 -27.46 15.71
CA ALA A 118 7.16 -27.10 15.97
C ALA A 118 7.28 -26.08 17.10
N TYR A 119 8.33 -26.20 17.91
CA TYR A 119 8.72 -25.16 18.86
C TYR A 119 9.65 -24.15 18.19
N ILE A 120 9.15 -22.95 17.94
CA ILE A 120 9.83 -21.90 17.16
C ILE A 120 10.48 -20.80 18.03
N GLU A 121 10.30 -20.87 19.34
CA GLU A 121 10.83 -19.89 20.28
C GLU A 121 12.34 -20.12 20.57
N ASP A 122 12.99 -19.09 21.08
CA ASP A 122 14.37 -19.18 21.56
C ASP A 122 14.50 -20.12 22.75
N GLY A 123 15.64 -20.81 22.84
CA GLY A 123 15.90 -21.73 23.95
C GLY A 123 17.35 -22.19 24.00
N LYS A 124 17.61 -23.22 24.80
CA LYS A 124 18.96 -23.84 24.95
C LYS A 124 19.16 -24.98 23.98
N ALA A 125 20.27 -24.96 23.26
CA ALA A 125 20.67 -26.04 22.37
C ALA A 125 20.98 -27.33 23.18
N VAL A 126 20.43 -28.45 22.70
CA VAL A 126 20.65 -29.79 23.23
C VAL A 126 20.92 -30.74 22.04
N ASP A 127 21.55 -31.89 22.31
CA ASP A 127 21.86 -32.89 21.27
C ASP A 127 22.54 -32.29 20.00
N SER A 128 23.37 -31.27 20.19
CA SER A 128 23.95 -30.43 19.15
C SER A 128 25.47 -30.23 19.32
N ASP A 129 26.16 -31.20 19.89
CA ASP A 129 27.61 -31.25 20.10
C ASP A 129 28.18 -29.94 20.71
N ILE A 130 29.00 -29.24 19.94
CA ILE A 130 29.68 -28.00 20.33
C ILE A 130 28.72 -26.84 20.69
N LEU A 131 27.44 -26.98 20.35
CA LEU A 131 26.41 -25.96 20.58
C LEU A 131 25.63 -26.25 21.89
N ASN A 132 25.81 -27.42 22.51
CA ASN A 132 25.05 -27.81 23.68
C ASN A 132 25.16 -26.80 24.83
N GLY A 133 24.01 -26.44 25.40
CA GLY A 133 23.90 -25.51 26.52
C GLY A 133 23.93 -24.04 26.14
N LEU A 134 24.24 -23.69 24.87
CA LEU A 134 24.19 -22.32 24.39
C LEU A 134 22.74 -21.90 24.10
N TYR A 135 22.42 -20.65 24.34
CA TYR A 135 21.17 -20.03 23.88
C TYR A 135 21.18 -19.82 22.38
N THR A 136 20.01 -19.79 21.75
CA THR A 136 19.82 -19.76 20.28
C THR A 136 20.74 -18.77 19.59
N LYS A 137 20.84 -17.52 20.05
CA LYS A 137 21.70 -16.48 19.43
C LYS A 137 23.20 -16.83 19.52
N ASP A 138 23.64 -17.30 20.66
CA ASP A 138 25.04 -17.68 20.87
C ASP A 138 25.38 -18.97 20.11
N ALA A 139 24.42 -19.90 20.04
CA ALA A 139 24.56 -21.13 19.26
C ALA A 139 24.72 -20.86 17.77
N ILE A 140 23.92 -19.91 17.21
CA ILE A 140 24.04 -19.48 15.81
C ILE A 140 25.42 -18.90 15.55
N LYS A 141 25.88 -17.97 16.39
CA LYS A 141 27.21 -17.35 16.27
C LYS A 141 28.32 -18.40 16.32
N LYS A 142 28.26 -19.30 17.29
CA LYS A 142 29.22 -20.38 17.43
C LYS A 142 29.22 -21.35 16.26
N ALA A 143 28.05 -21.65 15.70
CA ALA A 143 27.94 -22.51 14.51
C ALA A 143 28.60 -21.87 13.28
N ILE A 144 28.41 -20.56 13.07
CA ILE A 144 29.04 -19.79 11.99
C ILE A 144 30.57 -19.79 12.15
N GLU A 145 31.06 -19.46 13.34
CA GLU A 145 32.49 -19.47 13.64
C GLU A 145 33.14 -20.84 13.37
N TYR A 146 32.47 -21.91 13.83
CA TYR A 146 32.94 -23.28 13.62
C TYR A 146 32.95 -23.68 12.15
N ALA A 147 31.89 -23.31 11.39
CA ALA A 147 31.81 -23.59 9.96
C ALA A 147 32.93 -22.90 9.20
N ALA A 148 33.24 -21.64 9.53
CA ALA A 148 34.37 -20.90 8.92
C ALA A 148 35.72 -21.49 9.31
N GLU A 149 35.96 -21.85 10.58
CA GLU A 149 37.18 -22.48 11.05
C GLU A 149 37.45 -23.82 10.36
N LYS A 150 36.41 -24.63 10.16
CA LYS A 150 36.52 -25.93 9.48
C LYS A 150 36.44 -25.84 7.95
N GLY A 151 36.20 -24.66 7.39
CA GLY A 151 36.22 -24.42 5.94
C GLY A 151 35.06 -25.01 5.15
N PHE A 152 33.92 -25.32 5.81
CA PHE A 152 32.73 -25.83 5.12
C PHE A 152 31.59 -24.81 5.00
N GLY A 153 31.76 -23.59 5.55
CA GLY A 153 30.75 -22.53 5.47
C GLY A 153 31.30 -21.20 5.92
N ASN A 154 30.57 -20.13 5.62
CA ASN A 154 30.88 -18.77 6.04
C ASN A 154 29.59 -18.04 6.40
N GLU A 155 29.69 -16.96 7.19
CA GLU A 155 28.61 -16.04 7.41
C GLU A 155 28.09 -15.46 6.09
N GLN A 156 26.79 -15.47 5.92
CA GLN A 156 26.11 -14.88 4.78
C GLN A 156 25.02 -13.92 5.26
N VAL A 157 25.05 -12.70 4.78
CA VAL A 157 23.97 -11.73 4.99
C VAL A 157 22.96 -11.88 3.87
N GLN A 158 21.74 -12.27 4.23
CA GLN A 158 20.64 -12.36 3.26
C GLN A 158 19.60 -11.30 3.58
N TYR A 159 19.29 -10.50 2.58
CA TYR A 159 18.25 -9.48 2.69
C TYR A 159 16.89 -10.12 2.46
N LYS A 160 15.90 -9.77 3.32
CA LYS A 160 14.50 -10.20 3.11
C LYS A 160 13.87 -9.58 1.87
N LEU A 161 14.36 -8.42 1.47
CA LEU A 161 13.92 -7.72 0.28
C LEU A 161 14.56 -8.38 -0.96
N ARG A 162 13.73 -8.73 -1.95
CA ARG A 162 14.21 -9.21 -3.25
C ARG A 162 14.80 -8.05 -4.04
N ASP A 163 15.78 -8.35 -4.88
CA ASP A 163 16.37 -7.38 -5.79
C ASP A 163 15.29 -6.73 -6.67
N TRP A 164 15.40 -5.42 -6.83
CA TRP A 164 14.54 -4.68 -7.72
C TRP A 164 15.07 -4.82 -9.15
N LEU A 165 14.37 -5.61 -9.97
CA LEU A 165 14.68 -5.74 -11.39
C LEU A 165 14.21 -4.47 -12.12
N ILE A 166 15.17 -3.68 -12.60
CA ILE A 166 14.92 -2.38 -13.21
C ILE A 166 14.37 -2.48 -14.64
N SER A 167 14.72 -3.53 -15.39
CA SER A 167 14.35 -3.72 -16.79
C SER A 167 12.87 -4.10 -16.99
N ARG A 168 12.23 -3.47 -17.98
CA ARG A 168 10.89 -3.81 -18.45
C ARG A 168 10.86 -3.89 -19.97
N GLN A 169 10.19 -4.90 -20.51
CA GLN A 169 9.96 -5.12 -21.92
C GLN A 169 8.72 -4.33 -22.38
N ARG A 170 8.77 -3.00 -22.22
CA ARG A 170 7.67 -2.06 -22.51
C ARG A 170 8.17 -0.89 -23.30
N TYR A 171 7.30 -0.36 -24.17
CA TYR A 171 7.58 0.91 -24.87
C TYR A 171 7.65 2.09 -23.88
N TRP A 172 6.64 2.20 -23.00
CA TRP A 172 6.55 3.34 -22.08
C TRP A 172 7.47 3.18 -20.88
N GLY A 173 8.50 3.97 -20.84
CA GLY A 173 9.51 4.02 -19.79
C GLY A 173 10.77 4.72 -20.30
N ASN A 174 11.71 5.01 -19.40
CA ASN A 174 13.01 5.55 -19.77
C ASN A 174 13.86 4.47 -20.43
N PRO A 175 14.35 4.65 -21.68
CA PRO A 175 15.24 3.69 -22.31
C PRO A 175 16.51 3.47 -21.49
N LEU A 176 16.97 2.23 -21.40
CA LEU A 176 18.24 1.92 -20.77
C LEU A 176 19.40 2.38 -21.68
N PRO A 177 20.37 3.18 -21.16
CA PRO A 177 21.37 3.87 -21.97
C PRO A 177 22.55 2.94 -22.32
N PHE A 178 22.28 1.77 -22.93
CA PHE A 178 23.30 0.79 -23.32
C PHE A 178 23.17 0.36 -24.77
N VAL A 179 24.29 -0.09 -25.32
CA VAL A 179 24.34 -0.79 -26.60
C VAL A 179 25.08 -2.14 -26.45
N HIS A 180 24.62 -3.15 -27.17
CA HIS A 180 25.20 -4.47 -27.24
C HIS A 180 26.09 -4.55 -28.48
N CYS A 181 27.40 -4.67 -28.29
CA CYS A 181 28.41 -4.79 -29.34
C CYS A 181 29.02 -6.20 -29.32
N GLU A 182 29.06 -6.87 -30.46
CA GLU A 182 29.67 -8.21 -30.55
C GLU A 182 31.14 -8.26 -30.11
N LYS A 183 31.89 -7.17 -30.35
CA LYS A 183 33.30 -7.06 -29.98
C LYS A 183 33.54 -6.58 -28.55
N CYS A 184 32.71 -5.65 -28.06
CA CYS A 184 32.97 -4.93 -26.81
C CYS A 184 32.02 -5.32 -25.67
N GLY A 185 31.03 -6.18 -25.92
CA GLY A 185 29.98 -6.52 -24.95
C GLY A 185 28.99 -5.40 -24.76
N ILE A 186 28.48 -5.25 -23.54
CA ILE A 186 27.57 -4.17 -23.15
C ILE A 186 28.36 -2.89 -22.92
N VAL A 187 28.02 -1.83 -23.62
CA VAL A 187 28.70 -0.53 -23.57
C VAL A 187 27.70 0.58 -23.28
N PRO A 188 27.93 1.45 -22.28
CA PRO A 188 27.08 2.62 -22.06
C PRO A 188 27.17 3.59 -23.24
N VAL A 189 26.09 4.29 -23.55
CA VAL A 189 26.09 5.38 -24.52
C VAL A 189 26.92 6.55 -23.98
N LYS A 190 27.39 7.43 -24.86
CA LYS A 190 28.08 8.67 -24.43
C LYS A 190 27.09 9.61 -23.77
N GLU A 191 27.54 10.38 -22.78
CA GLU A 191 26.72 11.43 -22.14
C GLU A 191 26.19 12.45 -23.14
N SER A 192 26.97 12.76 -24.19
CA SER A 192 26.54 13.65 -25.29
C SER A 192 25.34 13.14 -26.09
N ASP A 193 25.07 11.84 -26.02
CA ASP A 193 24.00 11.18 -26.78
C ASP A 193 22.72 11.01 -25.93
N LEU A 194 22.72 11.54 -24.69
CA LEU A 194 21.57 11.59 -23.81
C LEU A 194 20.75 12.87 -24.03
N PRO A 195 19.45 12.83 -23.86
CA PRO A 195 18.60 11.67 -23.53
C PRO A 195 18.34 10.75 -24.74
N ILE A 196 18.22 9.44 -24.48
CA ILE A 196 17.72 8.51 -25.49
C ILE A 196 16.20 8.69 -25.58
N THR A 197 15.75 9.13 -26.76
CA THR A 197 14.30 9.34 -27.00
C THR A 197 13.64 8.06 -27.51
N LEU A 198 12.38 7.87 -27.12
CA LEU A 198 11.56 6.78 -27.65
C LEU A 198 11.23 7.04 -29.13
N PRO A 199 11.29 6.01 -30.00
CA PRO A 199 10.96 6.15 -31.42
C PRO A 199 9.45 6.29 -31.60
N MET A 200 9.04 7.01 -32.65
CA MET A 200 7.63 7.21 -33.00
C MET A 200 7.12 6.23 -34.08
N ASP A 201 8.02 5.49 -34.72
CA ASP A 201 7.76 4.48 -35.75
C ASP A 201 7.46 3.09 -35.15
N ILE A 202 6.48 3.02 -34.24
CA ILE A 202 6.17 1.83 -33.45
C ILE A 202 4.85 1.21 -33.85
N GLU A 203 4.86 -0.12 -34.01
CA GLU A 203 3.65 -0.94 -34.08
C GLU A 203 3.47 -1.74 -32.79
N PHE A 204 2.31 -1.57 -32.15
CA PHE A 204 1.95 -2.31 -30.95
C PHE A 204 1.32 -3.65 -31.32
N THR A 205 2.00 -4.74 -30.98
CA THR A 205 1.50 -6.12 -31.09
C THR A 205 1.42 -6.76 -29.73
N VAL A 206 0.34 -7.52 -29.50
CA VAL A 206 0.13 -8.19 -28.21
C VAL A 206 1.24 -9.21 -27.93
N GLY A 207 1.86 -9.12 -26.76
CA GLY A 207 2.86 -10.09 -26.30
C GLY A 207 4.30 -9.85 -26.76
N GLU A 208 4.58 -8.78 -27.53
CA GLU A 208 5.92 -8.46 -27.99
C GLU A 208 6.40 -7.09 -27.49
N ASN A 209 7.72 -6.95 -27.32
CA ASN A 209 8.32 -5.65 -26.99
C ASN A 209 8.36 -4.78 -28.29
N PRO A 210 7.60 -3.68 -28.37
CA PRO A 210 7.52 -2.87 -29.58
C PRO A 210 8.86 -2.27 -30.02
N LEU A 211 9.75 -1.94 -29.07
CA LEU A 211 11.06 -1.34 -29.34
C LEU A 211 11.97 -2.27 -30.15
N LYS A 212 11.81 -3.59 -30.03
CA LYS A 212 12.60 -4.57 -30.81
C LYS A 212 12.32 -4.50 -32.31
N LYS A 213 11.17 -3.98 -32.72
CA LYS A 213 10.74 -3.89 -34.11
C LYS A 213 11.16 -2.58 -34.78
N SER A 214 11.49 -1.55 -34.03
CA SER A 214 11.93 -0.27 -34.57
C SER A 214 13.39 -0.35 -35.00
N GLU A 215 13.62 -0.45 -36.31
CA GLU A 215 14.98 -0.47 -36.85
C GLU A 215 15.73 0.83 -36.57
N SER A 216 15.04 1.95 -36.56
CA SER A 216 15.60 3.27 -36.25
C SER A 216 16.12 3.35 -34.81
N PHE A 217 15.48 2.64 -33.88
CA PHE A 217 15.87 2.58 -32.47
C PHE A 217 16.92 1.52 -32.19
N VAL A 218 16.76 0.31 -32.74
CA VAL A 218 17.63 -0.84 -32.45
C VAL A 218 19.04 -0.68 -33.02
N ASN A 219 19.16 -0.15 -34.25
CA ASN A 219 20.44 -0.02 -34.92
C ASN A 219 21.26 1.12 -34.32
N ALA A 220 22.46 0.79 -33.81
CA ALA A 220 23.33 1.73 -33.13
C ALA A 220 24.79 1.53 -33.52
N VAL A 221 25.62 2.51 -33.19
CA VAL A 221 27.09 2.42 -33.33
C VAL A 221 27.69 2.28 -31.94
N CYS A 222 28.63 1.36 -31.79
CA CYS A 222 29.33 1.16 -30.53
C CYS A 222 30.17 2.39 -30.15
N PRO A 223 29.95 3.02 -29.00
CA PRO A 223 30.71 4.21 -28.59
C PRO A 223 32.21 3.91 -28.36
N LYS A 224 32.56 2.64 -28.09
CA LYS A 224 33.92 2.22 -27.76
C LYS A 224 34.78 1.88 -29.02
N CYS A 225 34.21 1.19 -29.99
CA CYS A 225 34.99 0.71 -31.15
C CYS A 225 34.52 1.24 -32.50
N GLY A 226 33.42 2.00 -32.56
CA GLY A 226 32.84 2.53 -33.79
C GLY A 226 32.14 1.48 -34.70
N GLY A 227 32.10 0.21 -34.28
CA GLY A 227 31.46 -0.87 -35.04
C GLY A 227 29.93 -0.90 -34.88
N LYS A 228 29.29 -1.75 -35.69
CA LYS A 228 27.83 -1.99 -35.55
C LYS A 228 27.50 -2.54 -34.18
N ALA A 229 26.42 -2.05 -33.61
CA ALA A 229 25.89 -2.48 -32.32
C ALA A 229 24.35 -2.45 -32.33
N LYS A 230 23.74 -3.08 -31.36
CA LYS A 230 22.29 -3.03 -31.14
C LYS A 230 22.01 -2.25 -29.85
N ARG A 231 21.08 -1.29 -29.89
CA ARG A 231 20.62 -0.59 -28.68
C ARG A 231 19.84 -1.55 -27.78
N GLU A 232 20.00 -1.36 -26.46
CA GLU A 232 19.11 -2.00 -25.50
C GLU A 232 17.66 -1.59 -25.76
N THR A 233 16.76 -2.56 -25.78
CA THR A 233 15.34 -2.36 -26.07
C THR A 233 14.44 -2.40 -24.84
N ASP A 234 15.02 -2.73 -23.70
CA ASP A 234 14.30 -2.62 -22.43
C ASP A 234 14.23 -1.16 -21.97
N THR A 235 13.16 -0.84 -21.28
CA THR A 235 12.98 0.44 -20.58
C THR A 235 13.08 0.24 -19.07
N MET A 236 13.31 1.32 -18.34
CA MET A 236 13.33 1.28 -16.89
C MET A 236 11.92 1.15 -16.32
N ASP A 237 11.81 0.48 -15.18
CA ASP A 237 10.59 0.44 -14.38
C ASP A 237 10.10 1.85 -14.06
N THR A 238 8.77 2.05 -14.06
CA THR A 238 8.16 3.35 -13.77
C THR A 238 8.50 3.90 -12.39
N PHE A 239 8.80 3.03 -11.41
CA PHE A 239 9.27 3.47 -10.10
C PHE A 239 10.62 4.19 -10.14
N THR A 240 11.44 4.02 -11.17
CA THR A 240 12.66 4.80 -11.36
C THR A 240 12.38 6.30 -11.42
N CYS A 241 11.27 6.71 -12.07
CA CYS A 241 10.85 8.12 -12.13
C CYS A 241 10.02 8.50 -10.91
N SER A 242 9.02 7.69 -10.55
CA SER A 242 8.08 8.02 -9.49
C SER A 242 8.72 8.04 -8.10
N SER A 243 9.89 7.45 -7.92
CA SER A 243 10.60 7.41 -6.64
C SER A 243 11.16 8.76 -6.18
N TRP A 244 11.32 9.72 -7.08
CA TRP A 244 11.92 11.03 -6.78
C TRP A 244 11.22 12.22 -7.44
N TYR A 245 10.03 12.01 -8.00
CA TYR A 245 9.26 13.06 -8.70
C TYR A 245 9.06 14.32 -7.86
N TYR A 246 8.83 14.16 -6.55
CA TYR A 246 8.63 15.26 -5.61
C TYR A 246 9.88 16.16 -5.47
N ALA A 247 11.08 15.59 -5.59
CA ALA A 247 12.31 16.38 -5.62
C ALA A 247 12.45 17.10 -6.97
N ARG A 248 12.16 16.43 -8.10
CA ARG A 248 12.16 17.06 -9.42
C ARG A 248 11.18 18.23 -9.50
N TYR A 249 10.02 18.13 -8.85
CA TYR A 249 8.99 19.19 -8.86
C TYR A 249 9.43 20.48 -8.18
N THR A 250 10.42 20.44 -7.29
CA THR A 250 10.95 21.67 -6.65
C THR A 250 11.64 22.58 -7.66
N ASP A 251 12.16 22.01 -8.76
CA ASP A 251 12.86 22.74 -9.83
C ASP A 251 12.68 22.04 -11.19
N ALA A 252 11.42 21.96 -11.63
CA ALA A 252 10.99 21.16 -12.76
C ALA A 252 11.58 21.59 -14.11
N HIS A 253 12.01 22.84 -14.24
CA HIS A 253 12.54 23.42 -15.48
C HIS A 253 14.07 23.42 -15.55
N ASN A 254 14.75 22.84 -14.58
CA ASN A 254 16.21 22.74 -14.59
C ASN A 254 16.68 21.83 -15.73
N ASP A 255 17.47 22.35 -16.64
CA ASP A 255 18.04 21.64 -17.80
C ASP A 255 19.49 21.17 -17.59
N LYS A 256 20.12 21.55 -16.46
CA LYS A 256 21.52 21.26 -16.14
C LYS A 256 21.70 20.17 -15.12
N ALA A 257 20.73 20.01 -14.22
CA ALA A 257 20.75 19.04 -13.12
C ALA A 257 19.37 18.45 -12.90
N PRO A 258 19.24 17.32 -12.16
CA PRO A 258 17.94 16.79 -11.79
C PRO A 258 17.04 17.81 -11.10
N PHE A 259 17.62 18.66 -10.27
CA PHE A 259 17.06 19.83 -9.58
C PHE A 259 18.20 20.63 -8.93
N ASP A 260 17.93 21.87 -8.54
CA ASP A 260 18.83 22.63 -7.69
C ASP A 260 18.75 22.12 -6.25
N SER A 261 19.91 21.75 -5.67
CA SER A 261 19.98 21.16 -4.33
C SER A 261 19.56 22.11 -3.22
N GLU A 262 19.81 23.41 -3.35
CA GLU A 262 19.43 24.39 -2.33
C GLU A 262 17.91 24.60 -2.33
N ILE A 263 17.32 24.72 -3.53
CA ILE A 263 15.86 24.81 -3.69
C ILE A 263 15.20 23.55 -3.14
N ALA A 264 15.66 22.37 -3.56
CA ALA A 264 15.10 21.10 -3.08
C ALA A 264 15.19 20.97 -1.56
N ASN A 265 16.34 21.27 -0.95
CA ASN A 265 16.53 21.19 0.50
C ASN A 265 15.71 22.23 1.29
N SER A 266 15.22 23.30 0.67
CA SER A 266 14.29 24.24 1.32
C SER A 266 12.85 23.70 1.40
N TRP A 267 12.48 22.77 0.50
CA TRP A 267 11.16 22.15 0.45
C TRP A 267 11.11 20.77 1.12
N LEU A 268 12.23 20.07 1.13
CA LEU A 268 12.33 18.70 1.65
C LEU A 268 12.87 18.66 3.09
N PRO A 269 12.46 17.69 3.89
CA PRO A 269 11.50 16.63 3.60
C PRO A 269 10.05 17.11 3.53
N ILE A 270 9.21 16.41 2.79
CA ILE A 270 7.78 16.72 2.64
C ILE A 270 7.08 16.61 3.99
N ASP A 271 6.28 17.63 4.35
CA ASP A 271 5.64 17.71 5.67
C ASP A 271 4.55 16.65 5.88
N GLN A 272 3.75 16.38 4.83
CA GLN A 272 2.70 15.37 4.85
C GLN A 272 2.62 14.66 3.52
N TYR A 273 2.77 13.33 3.53
CA TYR A 273 2.62 12.48 2.35
C TYR A 273 1.39 11.58 2.50
N ILE A 274 0.60 11.46 1.43
CA ILE A 274 -0.68 10.75 1.46
C ILE A 274 -0.72 9.77 0.28
N GLY A 275 -1.07 8.51 0.55
CA GLY A 275 -1.17 7.48 -0.48
C GLY A 275 -1.85 6.22 0.01
N GLY A 276 -2.11 5.27 -0.90
CA GLY A 276 -2.68 3.97 -0.57
C GLY A 276 -1.70 3.09 0.22
N ILE A 277 -2.23 2.26 1.10
CA ILE A 277 -1.43 1.34 1.92
C ILE A 277 -0.63 0.34 1.08
N GLU A 278 -1.10 -0.01 -0.13
CA GLU A 278 -0.39 -0.91 -1.06
C GLU A 278 0.98 -0.39 -1.47
N HIS A 279 1.20 0.93 -1.39
CA HIS A 279 2.48 1.54 -1.72
C HIS A 279 3.54 1.42 -0.64
N ALA A 280 3.20 0.90 0.54
CA ALA A 280 4.16 0.67 1.63
C ALA A 280 5.34 -0.22 1.21
N CYS A 281 5.06 -1.27 0.42
CA CYS A 281 6.07 -2.19 -0.11
C CYS A 281 6.43 -1.95 -1.59
N MET A 282 5.95 -0.86 -2.19
CA MET A 282 6.23 -0.47 -3.58
C MET A 282 6.83 0.94 -3.62
N HIS A 283 6.04 1.94 -4.04
CA HIS A 283 6.52 3.32 -4.22
C HIS A 283 7.22 3.90 -2.99
N LEU A 284 6.67 3.72 -1.79
CA LEU A 284 7.28 4.30 -0.57
C LEU A 284 8.64 3.69 -0.26
N LEU A 285 8.79 2.37 -0.45
CA LEU A 285 10.06 1.70 -0.24
C LEU A 285 11.12 2.18 -1.24
N TYR A 286 10.78 2.24 -2.53
CA TYR A 286 11.69 2.71 -3.57
C TYR A 286 12.02 4.20 -3.42
N SER A 287 11.03 5.02 -3.05
CA SER A 287 11.22 6.45 -2.79
C SER A 287 12.20 6.70 -1.65
N ARG A 288 12.10 5.97 -0.54
CA ARG A 288 13.03 6.04 0.59
C ARG A 288 14.44 5.59 0.20
N PHE A 289 14.56 4.49 -0.53
CA PHE A 289 15.84 4.01 -1.05
C PHE A 289 16.48 5.06 -1.99
N TRP A 290 15.70 5.58 -2.94
CA TRP A 290 16.18 6.59 -3.90
C TRP A 290 16.60 7.89 -3.20
N PHE A 291 15.87 8.29 -2.17
CA PHE A 291 16.21 9.49 -1.39
C PHE A 291 17.54 9.34 -0.65
N LYS A 292 17.78 8.18 -0.03
CA LYS A 292 19.07 7.86 0.60
C LYS A 292 20.21 7.84 -0.40
N PHE A 293 19.98 7.30 -1.60
CA PHE A 293 20.95 7.37 -2.70
C PHE A 293 21.26 8.84 -3.09
N MET A 294 20.23 9.68 -3.27
CA MET A 294 20.42 11.09 -3.57
C MET A 294 21.19 11.83 -2.45
N ARG A 295 20.97 11.46 -1.19
CA ARG A 295 21.76 11.98 -0.06
C ARG A 295 23.22 11.56 -0.18
N ASP A 296 23.50 10.30 -0.45
CA ASP A 296 24.86 9.76 -0.52
C ASP A 296 25.69 10.41 -1.63
N ILE A 297 25.04 10.84 -2.71
CA ILE A 297 25.69 11.61 -3.79
C ILE A 297 25.60 13.14 -3.61
N GLY A 298 25.09 13.63 -2.45
CA GLY A 298 25.10 15.03 -2.08
C GLY A 298 24.00 15.92 -2.68
N LEU A 299 22.96 15.34 -3.28
CA LEU A 299 21.84 16.10 -3.85
C LEU A 299 20.83 16.55 -2.81
N VAL A 300 20.63 15.79 -1.74
CA VAL A 300 19.75 16.14 -0.61
C VAL A 300 20.49 15.92 0.70
N LYS A 301 20.01 16.54 1.80
CA LYS A 301 20.68 16.51 3.11
C LYS A 301 20.05 15.49 4.08
N GLU A 302 18.75 15.35 4.04
CA GLU A 302 17.98 14.56 5.00
C GLU A 302 17.99 13.06 4.67
N ASP A 303 17.68 12.23 5.68
CA ASP A 303 17.66 10.77 5.54
C ASP A 303 16.36 10.22 4.98
N GLU A 304 15.24 10.91 5.22
CA GLU A 304 13.91 10.43 4.85
C GLU A 304 13.16 11.51 4.05
N PRO A 305 12.44 11.11 2.98
CA PRO A 305 11.77 12.08 2.11
C PRO A 305 10.50 12.69 2.73
N PHE A 306 9.90 12.04 3.72
CA PHE A 306 8.60 12.38 4.28
C PHE A 306 8.66 12.47 5.80
N LYS A 307 8.16 13.59 6.39
CA LYS A 307 8.05 13.75 7.85
C LYS A 307 6.89 12.95 8.43
N ARG A 308 5.75 12.96 7.74
CA ARG A 308 4.53 12.24 8.16
C ARG A 308 3.92 11.53 6.97
N LEU A 309 3.40 10.34 7.22
CA LEU A 309 2.71 9.52 6.24
C LEU A 309 1.28 9.27 6.70
N LEU A 310 0.33 9.48 5.80
CA LEU A 310 -1.06 9.04 5.96
C LEU A 310 -1.33 7.96 4.91
N THR A 311 -1.54 6.73 5.35
CA THR A 311 -1.91 5.62 4.47
C THR A 311 -3.42 5.53 4.39
N GLN A 312 -3.96 5.57 3.16
CA GLN A 312 -5.40 5.47 2.93
C GLN A 312 -5.82 4.01 2.89
N GLY A 313 -6.96 3.71 3.56
CA GLY A 313 -7.65 2.43 3.43
C GLY A 313 -8.26 2.24 2.03
N MET A 314 -8.63 1.01 1.73
CA MET A 314 -9.21 0.63 0.44
C MET A 314 -10.68 1.03 0.35
N VAL A 315 -11.13 1.31 -0.87
CA VAL A 315 -12.57 1.37 -1.18
C VAL A 315 -12.99 -0.02 -1.63
N LEU A 316 -13.95 -0.59 -0.90
CA LEU A 316 -14.46 -1.94 -1.10
C LEU A 316 -15.82 -1.89 -1.78
N SER A 317 -16.10 -2.91 -2.60
CA SER A 317 -17.41 -3.15 -3.19
C SER A 317 -17.65 -4.64 -3.36
N ASN A 318 -18.91 -5.03 -3.48
CA ASN A 318 -19.25 -6.41 -3.75
C ASN A 318 -18.76 -6.84 -5.13
N SER A 319 -18.06 -7.97 -5.20
CA SER A 319 -17.79 -8.69 -6.44
C SER A 319 -18.72 -9.89 -6.54
N TYR A 320 -19.10 -10.25 -7.76
CA TYR A 320 -20.06 -11.30 -8.07
C TYR A 320 -19.39 -12.31 -9.00
N GLU A 321 -18.81 -13.37 -8.44
CA GLU A 321 -18.07 -14.39 -9.18
C GLU A 321 -18.91 -15.65 -9.41
N SER A 322 -19.06 -16.11 -10.67
CA SER A 322 -19.62 -17.42 -10.95
C SER A 322 -18.67 -18.54 -10.52
N ARG A 323 -19.14 -19.46 -9.67
CA ARG A 323 -18.36 -20.65 -9.26
C ARG A 323 -18.00 -21.54 -10.45
N LYS A 324 -18.91 -21.66 -11.42
CA LYS A 324 -18.76 -22.54 -12.58
C LYS A 324 -17.86 -21.95 -13.66
N LEU A 325 -18.10 -20.69 -14.02
CA LEU A 325 -17.42 -20.04 -15.15
C LEU A 325 -16.18 -19.25 -14.77
N LYS A 326 -15.98 -18.96 -13.48
CA LYS A 326 -14.93 -18.04 -13.00
C LYS A 326 -15.02 -16.64 -13.64
N LYS A 327 -16.23 -16.27 -14.08
CA LYS A 327 -16.57 -14.97 -14.66
C LYS A 327 -17.10 -14.06 -13.58
N PHE A 328 -16.71 -12.80 -13.61
CA PHE A 328 -17.26 -11.75 -12.75
C PHE A 328 -18.39 -11.01 -13.48
N TYR A 329 -19.42 -10.63 -12.74
CA TYR A 329 -20.54 -9.82 -13.19
C TYR A 329 -20.55 -8.49 -12.46
N THR A 330 -20.94 -7.42 -13.14
CA THR A 330 -21.17 -6.12 -12.53
C THR A 330 -22.45 -6.13 -11.66
N GLN A 331 -22.62 -5.13 -10.82
CA GLN A 331 -23.88 -4.95 -10.06
C GLN A 331 -25.08 -4.78 -10.98
N GLU A 332 -24.92 -4.10 -12.11
CA GLU A 332 -25.96 -3.89 -13.12
C GLU A 332 -26.35 -5.21 -13.79
N GLU A 333 -25.38 -5.99 -14.24
CA GLU A 333 -25.62 -7.32 -14.82
C GLU A 333 -26.34 -8.25 -13.82
N MET A 334 -26.00 -8.16 -12.52
CA MET A 334 -26.69 -8.89 -11.46
C MET A 334 -28.15 -8.46 -11.32
N ASN A 335 -28.41 -7.14 -11.30
CA ASN A 335 -29.75 -6.58 -11.20
C ASN A 335 -30.62 -6.96 -12.41
N ASN A 336 -30.02 -6.97 -13.60
CA ASN A 336 -30.68 -7.34 -14.86
C ASN A 336 -30.71 -8.86 -15.10
N LYS A 337 -30.19 -9.66 -14.14
CA LYS A 337 -30.11 -11.13 -14.22
C LYS A 337 -29.39 -11.65 -15.47
N GLU A 338 -28.37 -10.94 -15.92
CA GLU A 338 -27.64 -11.34 -17.13
C GLU A 338 -26.89 -12.67 -16.97
N TYR A 339 -26.55 -13.06 -15.73
CA TYR A 339 -25.96 -14.35 -15.41
C TYR A 339 -26.85 -15.54 -15.85
N GLU A 340 -28.18 -15.36 -15.92
CA GLU A 340 -29.11 -16.38 -16.39
C GLU A 340 -28.91 -16.72 -17.88
N LYS A 341 -28.47 -15.74 -18.69
CA LYS A 341 -28.14 -15.95 -20.12
C LYS A 341 -26.93 -16.87 -20.29
N ASP A 342 -26.03 -16.89 -19.30
CA ASP A 342 -24.86 -17.76 -19.27
C ASP A 342 -25.19 -19.15 -18.65
N GLY A 343 -26.45 -19.46 -18.36
CA GLY A 343 -26.89 -20.70 -17.73
C GLY A 343 -26.50 -20.83 -16.24
N ILE A 344 -26.25 -19.69 -15.57
CA ILE A 344 -25.88 -19.60 -14.15
C ILE A 344 -27.12 -19.28 -13.32
N THR A 345 -27.22 -19.88 -12.14
CA THR A 345 -28.24 -19.56 -11.14
C THR A 345 -27.69 -18.63 -10.09
N LYS A 346 -28.54 -17.93 -9.34
CA LYS A 346 -28.11 -17.06 -8.25
C LYS A 346 -27.28 -17.78 -7.18
N ASP A 347 -27.56 -19.08 -6.95
CA ASP A 347 -26.84 -19.91 -5.97
C ASP A 347 -25.40 -20.25 -6.42
N ASP A 348 -25.14 -20.16 -7.72
CA ASP A 348 -23.79 -20.34 -8.29
C ASP A 348 -22.92 -19.09 -8.14
N ILE A 349 -23.48 -17.95 -7.72
CA ILE A 349 -22.76 -16.69 -7.55
C ILE A 349 -22.18 -16.59 -6.14
N ILE A 350 -20.87 -16.35 -6.08
CA ILE A 350 -20.16 -16.02 -4.85
C ILE A 350 -20.14 -14.51 -4.73
N ILE A 351 -20.63 -13.97 -3.61
CA ILE A 351 -20.58 -12.54 -3.31
C ILE A 351 -19.47 -12.32 -2.28
N LYS A 352 -18.54 -11.41 -2.58
CA LYS A 352 -17.45 -11.02 -1.67
C LYS A 352 -17.31 -9.51 -1.62
N MET A 353 -17.20 -8.98 -0.39
CA MET A 353 -16.79 -7.61 -0.19
C MET A 353 -15.27 -7.53 -0.32
N GLU A 354 -14.77 -6.85 -1.34
CA GLU A 354 -13.34 -6.77 -1.61
C GLU A 354 -12.94 -5.51 -2.38
N LYS A 355 -11.64 -5.25 -2.46
CA LYS A 355 -11.09 -4.08 -3.16
C LYS A 355 -11.64 -3.96 -4.58
N MET A 356 -12.05 -2.75 -4.96
CA MET A 356 -12.49 -2.45 -6.31
C MET A 356 -11.37 -2.69 -7.32
N SER A 357 -11.67 -3.44 -8.39
CA SER A 357 -10.75 -3.66 -9.50
C SER A 357 -11.50 -3.94 -10.80
N LYS A 358 -10.89 -3.54 -11.93
CA LYS A 358 -11.46 -3.81 -13.26
C LYS A 358 -11.61 -5.31 -13.54
N SER A 359 -10.66 -6.13 -13.06
CA SER A 359 -10.68 -7.58 -13.27
C SER A 359 -11.80 -8.30 -12.52
N LYS A 360 -12.39 -7.67 -11.48
CA LYS A 360 -13.51 -8.21 -10.69
C LYS A 360 -14.84 -7.57 -11.01
N ALA A 361 -14.87 -6.68 -11.98
CA ALA A 361 -16.07 -5.97 -12.44
C ALA A 361 -16.88 -5.30 -11.30
N ASN A 362 -16.19 -4.91 -10.20
CA ASN A 362 -16.81 -4.31 -9.02
C ASN A 362 -16.41 -2.84 -8.82
N GLY A 363 -15.82 -2.20 -9.83
CA GLY A 363 -15.50 -0.78 -9.81
C GLY A 363 -16.72 0.08 -10.08
N VAL A 364 -16.75 1.27 -9.47
CA VAL A 364 -17.73 2.33 -9.76
C VAL A 364 -17.01 3.43 -10.54
N ASP A 365 -17.62 3.89 -11.65
CA ASP A 365 -17.07 5.00 -12.41
C ASP A 365 -17.38 6.32 -11.69
N PRO A 366 -16.38 7.05 -11.21
CA PRO A 366 -16.60 8.34 -10.57
C PRO A 366 -17.29 9.38 -11.49
N ALA A 367 -17.07 9.30 -12.81
CA ALA A 367 -17.62 10.25 -13.74
C ALA A 367 -19.16 10.19 -13.78
N GLU A 368 -19.74 9.00 -13.84
CA GLU A 368 -21.18 8.79 -13.81
C GLU A 368 -21.81 9.31 -12.51
N ILE A 369 -21.17 9.03 -11.39
CA ILE A 369 -21.66 9.47 -10.07
C ILE A 369 -21.54 10.99 -9.92
N ILE A 370 -20.48 11.60 -10.44
CA ILE A 370 -20.29 13.06 -10.41
C ILE A 370 -21.34 13.75 -11.31
N GLU A 371 -21.66 13.17 -12.45
CA GLU A 371 -22.72 13.72 -13.32
C GLU A 371 -24.09 13.72 -12.63
N LEU A 372 -24.40 12.67 -11.86
CA LEU A 372 -25.68 12.52 -11.18
C LEU A 372 -25.80 13.39 -9.90
N PHE A 373 -24.73 13.49 -9.11
CA PHE A 373 -24.81 14.07 -7.76
C PHE A 373 -23.86 15.24 -7.52
N GLY A 374 -22.97 15.53 -8.44
CA GLY A 374 -21.92 16.54 -8.29
C GLY A 374 -20.68 16.04 -7.55
N ALA A 375 -19.54 16.66 -7.84
CA ALA A 375 -18.24 16.29 -7.23
C ALA A 375 -18.24 16.45 -5.70
N ASP A 376 -18.86 17.49 -5.17
CA ASP A 376 -18.91 17.76 -3.74
C ASP A 376 -19.65 16.67 -2.94
N ALA A 377 -20.70 16.07 -3.53
CA ALA A 377 -21.41 14.96 -2.89
C ALA A 377 -20.52 13.72 -2.76
N VAL A 378 -19.76 13.39 -3.80
CA VAL A 378 -18.81 12.29 -3.78
C VAL A 378 -17.68 12.55 -2.78
N ARG A 379 -17.13 13.75 -2.74
CA ARG A 379 -16.09 14.17 -1.78
C ARG A 379 -16.55 14.02 -0.34
N ILE A 380 -17.75 14.54 -0.03
CA ILE A 380 -18.34 14.40 1.30
C ILE A 380 -18.52 12.92 1.65
N PHE A 381 -19.08 12.11 0.75
CA PHE A 381 -19.30 10.69 1.00
C PHE A 381 -17.99 9.98 1.37
N VAL A 382 -16.94 10.12 0.54
CA VAL A 382 -15.66 9.45 0.76
C VAL A 382 -15.01 9.86 2.08
N MET A 383 -15.13 11.14 2.48
CA MET A 383 -14.56 11.65 3.72
C MET A 383 -15.42 11.37 4.96
N PHE A 384 -16.73 11.13 4.78
CA PHE A 384 -17.66 10.95 5.89
C PHE A 384 -17.81 9.51 6.35
N VAL A 385 -17.68 8.52 5.43
CA VAL A 385 -17.98 7.10 5.71
C VAL A 385 -17.09 6.51 6.81
N SER A 386 -15.81 6.83 6.81
CA SER A 386 -14.83 6.31 7.79
C SER A 386 -13.60 7.21 7.91
N PRO A 387 -12.80 7.08 8.97
CA PRO A 387 -11.47 7.66 9.00
C PRO A 387 -10.65 7.25 7.76
N PRO A 388 -9.76 8.12 7.24
CA PRO A 388 -9.07 7.89 5.97
C PRO A 388 -8.20 6.61 5.97
N GLU A 389 -7.68 6.17 7.11
CA GLU A 389 -6.80 5.00 7.23
C GLU A 389 -7.58 3.67 7.19
N LYS A 390 -8.90 3.72 7.38
CA LYS A 390 -9.74 2.52 7.39
C LYS A 390 -10.33 2.23 6.02
N ASP A 391 -10.50 0.96 5.73
CA ASP A 391 -11.28 0.52 4.58
C ASP A 391 -12.71 1.02 4.67
N LYS A 392 -13.29 1.30 3.51
CA LYS A 392 -14.65 1.83 3.40
C LYS A 392 -15.43 1.13 2.29
N GLU A 393 -16.67 0.81 2.60
CA GLU A 393 -17.59 0.24 1.63
C GLU A 393 -18.24 1.34 0.80
N TRP A 394 -18.30 1.14 -0.50
CA TRP A 394 -19.04 2.03 -1.39
C TRP A 394 -20.55 1.86 -1.19
N SER A 395 -21.25 2.98 -1.17
CA SER A 395 -22.70 3.02 -1.01
C SER A 395 -23.33 4.17 -1.81
N ASP A 396 -24.12 3.83 -2.81
CA ASP A 396 -24.88 4.82 -3.60
C ASP A 396 -25.85 5.63 -2.73
N ASP A 397 -26.46 4.98 -1.74
CA ASP A 397 -27.36 5.67 -0.80
C ASP A 397 -26.60 6.64 0.13
N GLY A 398 -25.34 6.34 0.42
CA GLY A 398 -24.44 7.25 1.12
C GLY A 398 -24.13 8.51 0.30
N VAL A 399 -23.90 8.38 -1.01
CA VAL A 399 -23.71 9.52 -1.92
C VAL A 399 -25.00 10.36 -2.01
N LYS A 400 -26.16 9.72 -2.17
CA LYS A 400 -27.47 10.40 -2.14
C LYS A 400 -27.70 11.15 -0.83
N GLY A 401 -27.24 10.56 0.30
CA GLY A 401 -27.28 11.21 1.62
C GLY A 401 -26.45 12.49 1.65
N SER A 402 -25.26 12.44 1.07
CA SER A 402 -24.36 13.60 0.95
C SER A 402 -24.97 14.70 0.06
N ALA A 403 -25.57 14.33 -1.08
CA ALA A 403 -26.27 15.27 -1.94
C ALA A 403 -27.46 15.96 -1.23
N ARG A 404 -28.24 15.21 -0.43
CA ARG A 404 -29.33 15.80 0.40
C ARG A 404 -28.78 16.78 1.43
N PHE A 405 -27.64 16.50 2.03
CA PHE A 405 -26.98 17.43 2.96
C PHE A 405 -26.59 18.74 2.27
N LEU A 406 -25.97 18.69 1.09
CA LEU A 406 -25.63 19.87 0.29
C LEU A 406 -26.86 20.68 -0.12
N ASN A 407 -27.93 20.01 -0.55
CA ASN A 407 -29.20 20.68 -0.88
C ASN A 407 -29.83 21.40 0.34
N ARG A 408 -29.67 20.85 1.54
CA ARG A 408 -30.15 21.52 2.77
C ARG A 408 -29.33 22.78 3.05
N ILE A 409 -28.02 22.76 2.86
CA ILE A 409 -27.13 23.93 3.00
C ILE A 409 -27.60 25.01 2.02
N TRP A 410 -27.73 24.66 0.75
CA TRP A 410 -28.17 25.58 -0.29
C TRP A 410 -29.50 26.25 0.07
N ASN A 411 -30.52 25.44 0.33
CA ASN A 411 -31.88 25.93 0.60
C ASN A 411 -31.97 26.79 1.87
N LEU A 412 -31.12 26.57 2.85
CA LEU A 412 -31.10 27.40 4.06
C LEU A 412 -30.35 28.70 3.81
N PHE A 413 -29.13 28.64 3.24
CA PHE A 413 -28.23 29.80 3.20
C PHE A 413 -28.65 30.83 2.17
N ILE A 414 -29.21 30.43 1.03
CA ILE A 414 -29.67 31.32 -0.02
C ILE A 414 -30.77 32.28 0.45
N LYS A 415 -31.45 31.98 1.52
CA LYS A 415 -32.47 32.89 2.12
C LYS A 415 -31.86 34.18 2.69
N TYR A 416 -30.55 34.19 2.97
CA TYR A 416 -29.84 35.29 3.61
C TYR A 416 -29.05 36.15 2.62
N LYS A 417 -29.67 36.45 1.44
CA LYS A 417 -29.00 37.20 0.34
C LYS A 417 -28.88 38.71 0.62
N GLU A 418 -29.75 39.25 1.47
CA GLU A 418 -29.72 40.68 1.77
C GLU A 418 -28.44 41.02 2.52
N ASP A 419 -27.68 41.98 2.00
CA ASP A 419 -26.45 42.44 2.60
C ASP A 419 -26.74 43.39 3.76
N ASN A 420 -26.90 42.83 4.94
CA ASN A 420 -26.99 43.61 6.17
C ASN A 420 -25.59 43.72 6.79
N LYS A 421 -24.90 44.83 6.50
CA LYS A 421 -23.54 45.13 7.01
C LYS A 421 -23.49 45.53 8.48
N LYS A 422 -24.56 45.33 9.24
CA LYS A 422 -24.59 45.70 10.66
C LYS A 422 -23.84 44.66 11.50
N SER A 423 -23.04 45.11 12.44
CA SER A 423 -22.54 44.30 13.54
C SER A 423 -23.68 43.96 14.49
N PHE A 424 -23.57 42.86 15.22
CA PHE A 424 -24.49 42.51 16.29
C PHE A 424 -23.81 42.59 17.67
N ASP A 425 -24.62 42.85 18.72
CA ASP A 425 -24.15 42.69 20.09
C ASP A 425 -24.68 41.36 20.63
N TYR A 426 -23.75 40.48 21.04
CA TYR A 426 -24.06 39.17 21.62
C TYR A 426 -25.06 39.27 22.79
N ASN A 427 -24.99 40.34 23.60
CA ASN A 427 -25.84 40.51 24.75
C ASN A 427 -27.33 40.68 24.38
N ASN A 428 -27.61 41.25 23.20
CA ASN A 428 -28.96 41.52 22.69
C ASN A 428 -29.60 40.32 22.00
N LEU A 429 -28.84 39.23 21.76
CA LEU A 429 -29.37 38.02 21.14
C LEU A 429 -30.34 37.29 22.08
N SER A 430 -31.32 36.64 21.48
CA SER A 430 -32.19 35.71 22.22
C SER A 430 -31.41 34.53 22.81
N LYS A 431 -32.00 33.83 23.76
CA LYS A 431 -31.41 32.65 24.38
C LYS A 431 -31.03 31.58 23.34
N ASP A 432 -31.92 31.35 22.38
CA ASP A 432 -31.71 30.34 21.34
C ASP A 432 -30.62 30.77 20.37
N ALA A 433 -30.54 32.04 19.99
CA ALA A 433 -29.48 32.62 19.17
C ALA A 433 -28.11 32.55 19.88
N LYS A 434 -28.05 32.84 21.19
CA LYS A 434 -26.84 32.67 22.01
C LYS A 434 -26.40 31.21 22.06
N SER A 435 -27.30 30.28 22.21
CA SER A 435 -27.00 28.84 22.20
C SER A 435 -26.42 28.39 20.87
N LEU A 436 -27.02 28.84 19.75
CA LEU A 436 -26.49 28.56 18.41
C LEU A 436 -25.10 29.15 18.21
N TYR A 437 -24.86 30.39 18.63
CA TYR A 437 -23.56 31.04 18.50
C TYR A 437 -22.45 30.30 19.29
N ARG A 438 -22.76 29.80 20.48
CA ARG A 438 -21.86 28.94 21.26
C ARG A 438 -21.60 27.60 20.54
N LYS A 439 -22.65 26.96 20.01
CA LYS A 439 -22.51 25.73 19.23
C LYS A 439 -21.59 25.96 18.02
N TYR A 440 -21.73 27.12 17.35
CA TYR A 440 -20.85 27.50 16.25
C TYR A 440 -19.36 27.55 16.67
N HIS A 441 -19.02 28.23 17.77
CA HIS A 441 -17.65 28.29 18.27
C HIS A 441 -17.10 26.93 18.71
N LYS A 442 -17.90 26.09 19.34
CA LYS A 442 -17.56 24.70 19.65
C LYS A 442 -17.30 23.88 18.37
N THR A 443 -18.10 24.14 17.34
CA THR A 443 -17.92 23.47 16.03
C THR A 443 -16.64 23.92 15.35
N ILE A 444 -16.29 25.22 15.35
CA ILE A 444 -15.00 25.71 14.83
C ILE A 444 -13.84 24.97 15.52
N LYS A 445 -13.85 24.96 16.86
CA LYS A 445 -12.81 24.28 17.65
C LYS A 445 -12.66 22.81 17.26
N LYS A 446 -13.78 22.09 17.23
CA LYS A 446 -13.81 20.66 16.93
C LYS A 446 -13.35 20.36 15.49
N VAL A 447 -13.89 21.07 14.50
CA VAL A 447 -13.55 20.88 13.09
C VAL A 447 -12.06 21.18 12.85
N THR A 448 -11.54 22.25 13.49
CA THR A 448 -10.12 22.60 13.40
C THR A 448 -9.21 21.47 13.91
N ILE A 449 -9.49 20.94 15.10
CA ILE A 449 -8.72 19.84 15.69
C ILE A 449 -8.83 18.57 14.84
N ASP A 450 -10.06 18.23 14.42
CA ASP A 450 -10.31 17.00 13.65
C ASP A 450 -9.61 17.03 12.29
N ILE A 451 -9.57 18.17 11.60
CA ILE A 451 -8.90 18.30 10.29
C ILE A 451 -7.39 18.43 10.46
N LYS A 452 -6.92 19.37 11.30
CA LYS A 452 -5.52 19.74 11.40
C LYS A 452 -4.65 18.65 12.06
N ASP A 453 -5.15 18.11 13.18
CA ASP A 453 -4.30 17.28 14.06
C ASP A 453 -4.58 15.78 13.91
N ARG A 454 -5.80 15.40 13.56
CA ARG A 454 -6.28 14.01 13.60
C ARG A 454 -6.63 13.41 12.24
N PHE A 455 -6.84 14.22 11.21
CA PHE A 455 -7.40 13.78 9.91
C PHE A 455 -8.76 13.03 10.05
N HIS A 456 -9.55 13.34 11.08
CA HIS A 456 -10.88 12.76 11.32
C HIS A 456 -11.95 13.54 10.56
N PHE A 457 -11.94 13.48 9.25
CA PHE A 457 -12.87 14.22 8.39
C PHE A 457 -14.32 13.83 8.64
N ASN A 458 -14.59 12.57 8.97
CA ASN A 458 -15.93 12.07 9.27
C ASN A 458 -16.56 12.78 10.49
N THR A 459 -15.79 13.00 11.55
CA THR A 459 -16.29 13.69 12.75
C THR A 459 -16.40 15.21 12.54
N ALA A 460 -15.53 15.79 11.72
CA ALA A 460 -15.65 17.19 11.30
C ALA A 460 -16.95 17.42 10.51
N ILE A 461 -17.25 16.58 9.52
CA ILE A 461 -18.48 16.64 8.73
C ILE A 461 -19.71 16.42 9.62
N ALA A 462 -19.66 15.44 10.53
CA ALA A 462 -20.77 15.22 11.49
C ALA A 462 -21.06 16.48 12.33
N SER A 463 -20.02 17.17 12.81
CA SER A 463 -20.18 18.41 13.58
C SER A 463 -20.81 19.54 12.76
N LEU A 464 -20.47 19.62 11.45
CA LEU A 464 -21.10 20.57 10.54
C LEU A 464 -22.57 20.19 10.26
N MET A 465 -22.90 18.91 10.16
CA MET A 465 -24.28 18.44 10.02
C MET A 465 -25.14 18.78 11.26
N GLU A 466 -24.58 18.60 12.46
CA GLU A 466 -25.24 18.99 13.71
C GLU A 466 -25.48 20.50 13.77
N LEU A 467 -24.44 21.32 13.45
CA LEU A 467 -24.60 22.77 13.43
C LEU A 467 -25.67 23.20 12.42
N LEU A 468 -25.75 22.57 11.23
CA LEU A 468 -26.79 22.84 10.24
C LEU A 468 -28.21 22.52 10.78
N ASN A 469 -28.34 21.46 11.58
CA ASN A 469 -29.62 21.13 12.22
C ASN A 469 -30.06 22.25 13.16
N ASP A 470 -29.14 22.72 14.02
CA ASP A 470 -29.43 23.80 14.97
C ASP A 470 -29.70 25.13 14.25
N MET A 471 -28.96 25.45 13.19
CA MET A 471 -29.22 26.59 12.32
C MET A 471 -30.60 26.51 11.67
N SER A 472 -31.02 25.32 11.24
CA SER A 472 -32.35 25.13 10.61
C SER A 472 -33.51 25.29 11.59
N ALA A 473 -33.26 25.05 12.88
CA ALA A 473 -34.27 25.16 13.93
C ALA A 473 -34.48 26.60 14.42
N LEU A 474 -33.48 27.46 14.32
CA LEU A 474 -33.56 28.85 14.78
C LEU A 474 -34.50 29.67 13.91
N LYS A 475 -35.44 30.37 14.54
CA LYS A 475 -36.26 31.41 13.91
C LYS A 475 -35.57 32.75 14.12
N VAL A 476 -35.06 33.34 13.05
CA VAL A 476 -34.42 34.66 13.09
C VAL A 476 -35.51 35.73 13.15
N ASN A 477 -35.56 36.52 14.24
CA ASN A 477 -36.63 37.47 14.52
C ASN A 477 -36.16 38.93 14.64
N SER A 478 -34.84 39.19 14.57
CA SER A 478 -34.28 40.53 14.68
C SER A 478 -33.16 40.77 13.65
N GLU A 479 -32.82 42.04 13.41
CA GLU A 479 -31.68 42.39 12.54
C GLU A 479 -30.33 41.91 13.13
N GLU A 480 -30.20 41.91 14.45
CA GLU A 480 -28.98 41.42 15.12
C GLU A 480 -28.84 39.91 14.96
N GLU A 481 -29.91 39.15 15.13
CA GLU A 481 -29.93 37.73 14.87
C GLU A 481 -29.65 37.41 13.39
N TYR A 482 -30.13 38.24 12.47
CA TYR A 482 -29.84 38.10 11.05
C TYR A 482 -28.36 38.32 10.77
N SER A 483 -27.75 39.36 11.37
CA SER A 483 -26.31 39.63 11.22
C SER A 483 -25.46 38.53 11.82
N MET A 484 -25.79 38.05 13.01
CA MET A 484 -25.14 36.89 13.64
C MET A 484 -25.24 35.63 12.73
N PHE A 485 -26.44 35.37 12.20
CA PHE A 485 -26.66 34.19 11.35
C PHE A 485 -25.83 34.25 10.05
N ARG A 486 -25.70 35.43 9.45
CA ARG A 486 -24.80 35.62 8.29
C ARG A 486 -23.32 35.39 8.63
N GLU A 487 -22.87 35.82 9.83
CA GLU A 487 -21.51 35.48 10.29
C GLU A 487 -21.32 33.99 10.44
N ILE A 488 -22.28 33.27 11.02
CA ILE A 488 -22.24 31.81 11.13
C ILE A 488 -22.21 31.16 9.74
N ILE A 489 -23.02 31.63 8.78
CA ILE A 489 -22.98 31.12 7.39
C ILE A 489 -21.60 31.29 6.79
N LYS A 490 -21.01 32.50 6.88
CA LYS A 490 -19.64 32.73 6.34
C LYS A 490 -18.64 31.76 6.93
N GLY A 491 -18.62 31.63 8.25
CA GLY A 491 -17.71 30.71 8.93
C GLY A 491 -17.98 29.26 8.61
N TYR A 492 -19.25 28.86 8.50
CA TYR A 492 -19.63 27.50 8.09
C TYR A 492 -19.09 27.16 6.70
N LEU A 493 -19.20 28.08 5.74
CA LEU A 493 -18.69 27.92 4.38
C LEU A 493 -17.17 27.75 4.39
N ILE A 494 -16.44 28.56 5.18
CA ILE A 494 -14.98 28.44 5.31
C ILE A 494 -14.58 27.08 5.87
N LEU A 495 -15.29 26.59 6.90
CA LEU A 495 -15.01 25.27 7.49
C LEU A 495 -15.31 24.11 6.54
N LEU A 496 -16.34 24.25 5.69
CA LEU A 496 -16.75 23.21 4.74
C LEU A 496 -15.96 23.26 3.42
N ASN A 497 -15.39 24.40 3.05
CA ASN A 497 -14.75 24.61 1.75
C ASN A 497 -13.68 23.56 1.40
N PRO A 498 -12.77 23.14 2.28
CA PRO A 498 -11.80 22.09 1.95
C PRO A 498 -12.44 20.75 1.54
N ILE A 499 -13.67 20.51 1.97
CA ILE A 499 -14.43 19.27 1.74
C ILE A 499 -15.32 19.40 0.51
N ALA A 500 -16.10 20.49 0.41
CA ALA A 500 -17.07 20.75 -0.65
C ALA A 500 -16.83 22.15 -1.30
N PRO A 501 -15.77 22.29 -2.11
CA PRO A 501 -15.32 23.59 -2.60
C PRO A 501 -16.29 24.27 -3.55
N HIS A 502 -17.02 23.53 -4.39
CA HIS A 502 -17.85 24.14 -5.43
C HIS A 502 -19.09 24.82 -4.86
N ILE A 503 -19.86 24.13 -4.01
CA ILE A 503 -21.07 24.71 -3.41
C ILE A 503 -20.73 25.85 -2.46
N THR A 504 -19.61 25.76 -1.74
CA THR A 504 -19.22 26.80 -0.79
C THR A 504 -18.77 28.07 -1.50
N GLU A 505 -18.02 27.96 -2.60
CA GLU A 505 -17.63 29.09 -3.44
C GLU A 505 -18.87 29.78 -4.02
N GLU A 506 -19.78 29.02 -4.63
CA GLU A 506 -21.00 29.54 -5.24
C GLU A 506 -21.89 30.30 -4.25
N ILE A 507 -22.13 29.70 -3.05
CA ILE A 507 -22.91 30.38 -2.01
C ILE A 507 -22.19 31.63 -1.50
N PHE A 508 -20.85 31.57 -1.35
CA PHE A 508 -20.04 32.70 -0.88
C PHE A 508 -20.16 33.90 -1.81
N GLU A 509 -20.11 33.68 -3.13
CA GLU A 509 -20.30 34.70 -4.16
C GLU A 509 -21.72 35.26 -4.14
N ILE A 510 -22.75 34.40 -4.16
CA ILE A 510 -24.18 34.80 -4.14
C ILE A 510 -24.50 35.66 -2.91
N LEU A 511 -23.93 35.32 -1.74
CA LEU A 511 -24.15 36.06 -0.50
C LEU A 511 -23.23 37.30 -0.38
N LYS A 512 -22.37 37.56 -1.35
CA LYS A 512 -21.45 38.71 -1.43
C LYS A 512 -20.55 38.85 -0.19
N PHE A 513 -20.00 37.74 0.30
CA PHE A 513 -19.08 37.75 1.42
C PHE A 513 -17.66 38.22 1.02
N GLY A 514 -17.30 38.13 -0.24
CA GLY A 514 -16.02 38.53 -0.83
C GLY A 514 -15.93 38.13 -2.30
N ASN A 515 -14.74 38.26 -2.88
CA ASN A 515 -14.52 37.88 -4.28
C ASN A 515 -14.42 36.35 -4.46
N THR A 516 -13.77 35.68 -3.54
CA THR A 516 -13.64 34.24 -3.50
C THR A 516 -13.36 33.78 -2.07
N ILE A 517 -13.90 32.63 -1.70
CA ILE A 517 -13.67 32.00 -0.40
C ILE A 517 -12.20 31.54 -0.24
N LEU A 518 -11.49 31.30 -1.36
CA LEU A 518 -10.10 30.85 -1.34
C LEU A 518 -9.13 31.87 -0.73
N ASN A 519 -9.52 33.14 -0.69
CA ASN A 519 -8.73 34.22 -0.07
C ASN A 519 -9.04 34.42 1.42
N GLU A 520 -10.02 33.70 1.95
CA GLU A 520 -10.37 33.78 3.36
C GLU A 520 -9.38 33.01 4.22
N THR A 521 -9.08 33.54 5.39
CA THR A 521 -8.28 32.85 6.38
C THR A 521 -9.14 31.89 7.20
N TRP A 522 -8.51 30.80 7.69
CA TRP A 522 -9.18 29.88 8.59
C TRP A 522 -9.65 30.61 9.86
N ILE A 523 -10.91 30.35 10.24
CA ILE A 523 -11.52 31.04 11.37
C ILE A 523 -11.06 30.48 12.72
N ASN A 524 -10.95 31.35 13.72
CA ASN A 524 -10.60 30.98 15.08
C ASN A 524 -11.85 30.95 15.96
N HIS A 525 -11.92 29.97 16.86
CA HIS A 525 -12.94 29.94 17.89
C HIS A 525 -12.60 30.90 19.03
N ASN A 526 -13.63 31.38 19.75
CA ASN A 526 -13.43 32.09 20.98
C ASN A 526 -13.76 31.17 22.16
N GLU A 527 -12.80 30.98 23.06
CA GLU A 527 -12.94 30.08 24.23
C GLU A 527 -14.06 30.50 25.20
N GLU A 528 -14.38 31.79 25.26
CA GLU A 528 -15.49 32.26 26.11
C GLU A 528 -16.83 31.69 25.66
N TYR A 529 -17.07 31.63 24.35
CA TYR A 529 -18.27 31.02 23.79
C TYR A 529 -18.24 29.50 23.75
N CYS A 530 -17.10 28.88 24.04
CA CYS A 530 -17.01 27.43 24.17
C CYS A 530 -17.39 26.90 25.55
N LYS A 531 -17.53 27.78 26.56
CA LYS A 531 -17.93 27.39 27.90
C LYS A 531 -19.44 27.14 27.98
N ASP A 532 -19.83 26.09 28.70
CA ASP A 532 -21.23 25.84 29.02
C ASP A 532 -21.63 26.62 30.28
N ASP A 533 -22.82 27.23 30.28
CA ASP A 533 -23.35 27.92 31.46
C ASP A 533 -23.75 26.92 32.56
N THR A 534 -23.94 25.66 32.20
CA THR A 534 -24.34 24.58 33.09
C THR A 534 -23.62 23.30 32.70
N PHE A 535 -23.26 22.49 33.68
CA PHE A 535 -22.75 21.14 33.46
C PHE A 535 -23.66 20.13 34.20
N GLU A 536 -23.91 19.01 33.56
CA GLU A 536 -24.63 17.89 34.20
C GLU A 536 -23.64 17.08 35.02
N LEU A 537 -23.90 17.02 36.34
CA LEU A 537 -23.20 16.11 37.23
C LEU A 537 -24.03 14.82 37.34
N VAL A 538 -23.47 13.75 36.79
CA VAL A 538 -24.05 12.41 36.96
C VAL A 538 -23.61 11.87 38.33
N PHE A 539 -24.54 11.75 39.27
CA PHE A 539 -24.30 11.09 40.54
C PHE A 539 -24.79 9.65 40.46
N GLN A 540 -23.87 8.70 40.67
CA GLN A 540 -24.29 7.32 40.92
C GLN A 540 -24.32 7.06 42.44
N VAL A 541 -25.48 6.66 42.93
CA VAL A 541 -25.63 6.20 44.30
C VAL A 541 -25.74 4.67 44.29
N ASN A 542 -24.81 3.99 44.94
CA ASN A 542 -24.72 2.51 45.01
C ASN A 542 -24.67 1.81 43.62
N GLY A 543 -23.98 2.41 42.66
CA GLY A 543 -23.81 1.81 41.31
C GLY A 543 -25.04 1.80 40.43
N LYS A 544 -26.06 2.62 40.76
CA LYS A 544 -27.25 2.88 39.95
C LYS A 544 -27.33 4.35 39.57
#